data_ac425daae58986a3ad1170262570c72a
#
_entry.id   ac425daae58986a3ad1170262570c72a
#
_cell.length_a   1.000
_cell.length_b   1.000
_cell.length_c   1.000
_cell.angle_alpha   90.00
_cell.angle_beta   90.00
_cell.angle_gamma   90.00
#
_symmetry.space_group_name_H-M   'P 1'
#
loop_
_entity.id
_entity.type
_entity.pdbx_description
1 polymer ?
#
loop_
_entity_poly.entity_id
_entity_poly.type
_entity_poly.pdbx_seq_one_letter_code
_entity_poly.pdbx_strand_id
1 'polypeptide(L)'
;MPGTAQNNKTAKMNNNRIAIDIRPATVADSAAIVALDAEITGTDKSAYWTDILERFTDSAMRIQRHFLVASSANGDLVGFVVGEIRAWEFGSPPCGWVLALSVSPQHRELGIGSLLLDALSVELKSAGIATIRTMVLSTDKVNLSFFRGEGLSAGPYIELEKRLD
;
A
#
# COMPACT_ATOMS: atom_id res chain seq x y z
N MET A 1 -1.03 -20.75 -58.88
CA MET A 1 -0.53 -20.70 -57.53
C MET A 1 -0.76 -19.31 -57.02
N PRO A 2 -1.76 -19.01 -56.17
CA PRO A 2 -1.91 -17.70 -55.58
C PRO A 2 -1.26 -17.69 -54.17
N GLY A 3 -0.39 -16.70 -53.95
CA GLY A 3 0.30 -16.48 -52.72
C GLY A 3 -0.61 -15.93 -51.64
N THR A 4 -0.51 -16.54 -50.48
CA THR A 4 -1.22 -16.21 -49.24
C THR A 4 -0.62 -14.94 -48.64
N ALA A 5 -1.40 -13.85 -48.60
CA ALA A 5 -1.06 -12.65 -47.88
C ALA A 5 -1.27 -12.90 -46.37
N GLN A 6 -0.19 -12.98 -45.63
CA GLN A 6 -0.24 -12.96 -44.14
C GLN A 6 -0.55 -11.55 -43.64
N ASN A 7 -1.76 -11.39 -43.13
CA ASN A 7 -2.23 -10.19 -42.47
C ASN A 7 -1.62 -10.11 -41.07
N ASN A 8 -0.50 -9.40 -40.92
CA ASN A 8 0.16 -9.16 -39.65
C ASN A 8 -0.51 -7.97 -38.96
N LYS A 9 -1.61 -8.23 -38.23
CA LYS A 9 -2.23 -7.27 -37.34
C LYS A 9 -1.37 -7.15 -36.07
N THR A 10 -0.37 -6.31 -36.13
CA THR A 10 0.36 -5.86 -34.93
C THR A 10 -0.56 -4.98 -34.11
N ALA A 11 -1.16 -5.54 -33.07
CA ALA A 11 -1.86 -4.78 -32.05
C ALA A 11 -0.82 -3.89 -31.33
N LYS A 12 -0.83 -2.59 -31.59
CA LYS A 12 -0.12 -1.60 -30.81
C LYS A 12 -0.80 -1.56 -29.41
N MET A 13 -0.28 -2.31 -28.48
CA MET A 13 -0.56 -2.09 -27.06
C MET A 13 0.06 -0.74 -26.70
N ASN A 14 -0.80 0.23 -26.41
CA ASN A 14 -0.39 1.51 -25.88
C ASN A 14 0.22 1.29 -24.48
N ASN A 15 1.55 1.18 -24.45
CA ASN A 15 2.30 0.96 -23.21
C ASN A 15 2.62 2.31 -22.57
N ASN A 16 1.57 3.05 -22.17
CA ASN A 16 1.74 4.26 -21.34
C ASN A 16 1.70 3.84 -19.84
N ARG A 17 2.52 2.84 -19.47
CA ARG A 17 2.76 2.55 -18.06
C ARG A 17 3.62 3.68 -17.50
N ILE A 18 3.02 4.47 -16.63
CA ILE A 18 3.79 5.41 -15.80
C ILE A 18 4.84 4.59 -15.05
N ALA A 19 6.11 4.95 -15.22
CA ALA A 19 7.19 4.30 -14.49
C ALA A 19 7.07 4.68 -13.01
N ILE A 20 6.76 3.69 -12.18
CA ILE A 20 6.68 3.82 -10.73
C ILE A 20 7.80 2.99 -10.12
N ASP A 21 8.58 3.63 -9.26
CA ASP A 21 9.60 2.98 -8.44
C ASP A 21 9.07 2.79 -7.02
N ILE A 22 9.15 1.55 -6.51
CA ILE A 22 8.76 1.24 -5.13
C ILE A 22 10.01 0.86 -4.35
N ARG A 23 10.22 1.57 -3.25
CA ARG A 23 11.37 1.37 -2.38
C ARG A 23 11.00 1.51 -0.89
N PRO A 24 11.84 1.01 0.03
CA PRO A 24 11.72 1.35 1.44
C PRO A 24 11.76 2.87 1.65
N ALA A 25 10.91 3.35 2.56
CA ALA A 25 10.93 4.73 3.00
C ALA A 25 12.19 5.02 3.81
N THR A 26 12.58 6.27 3.83
CA THR A 26 13.68 6.82 4.65
C THR A 26 13.17 8.04 5.42
N VAL A 27 13.90 8.48 6.42
CA VAL A 27 13.54 9.70 7.17
C VAL A 27 13.50 10.94 6.27
N ALA A 28 14.20 10.93 5.15
CA ALA A 28 14.16 12.02 4.17
C ALA A 28 12.80 12.15 3.45
N ASP A 29 11.99 11.09 3.45
CA ASP A 29 10.66 11.09 2.84
C ASP A 29 9.59 11.76 3.73
N SER A 30 9.91 12.10 4.98
CA SER A 30 8.96 12.58 5.99
C SER A 30 8.10 13.73 5.50
N ALA A 31 8.69 14.77 4.95
CA ALA A 31 7.96 15.94 4.47
C ALA A 31 6.97 15.61 3.34
N ALA A 32 7.36 14.74 2.41
CA ALA A 32 6.52 14.32 1.30
C ALA A 32 5.36 13.41 1.76
N ILE A 33 5.61 12.52 2.72
CA ILE A 33 4.59 11.66 3.32
C ILE A 33 3.55 12.50 4.06
N VAL A 34 4.01 13.45 4.90
CA VAL A 34 3.11 14.38 5.63
C VAL A 34 2.26 15.18 4.66
N ALA A 35 2.87 15.74 3.61
CA ALA A 35 2.15 16.54 2.62
C ALA A 35 1.09 15.71 1.88
N LEU A 36 1.44 14.48 1.47
CA LEU A 36 0.51 13.58 0.78
C LEU A 36 -0.67 13.17 1.70
N ASP A 37 -0.40 12.83 2.95
CA ASP A 37 -1.47 12.49 3.89
C ASP A 37 -2.38 13.68 4.17
N ALA A 38 -1.80 14.87 4.36
CA ALA A 38 -2.57 16.11 4.58
C ALA A 38 -3.43 16.47 3.37
N GLU A 39 -2.95 16.28 2.15
CA GLU A 39 -3.73 16.46 0.92
C GLU A 39 -4.96 15.53 0.89
N ILE A 40 -4.81 14.29 1.32
CA ILE A 40 -5.89 13.28 1.30
C ILE A 40 -6.86 13.49 2.45
N THR A 41 -6.37 13.77 3.65
CA THR A 41 -7.17 13.77 4.88
C THR A 41 -7.62 15.15 5.34
N GLY A 42 -7.02 16.20 4.80
CA GLY A 42 -7.24 17.59 5.23
C GLY A 42 -6.70 17.92 6.62
N THR A 43 -5.87 17.04 7.20
CA THR A 43 -5.37 17.19 8.57
C THR A 43 -3.85 17.08 8.60
N ASP A 44 -3.19 18.02 9.27
CA ASP A 44 -1.75 17.92 9.54
C ASP A 44 -1.51 16.88 10.65
N LYS A 45 -0.79 15.83 10.30
CA LYS A 45 -0.37 14.75 11.21
C LYS A 45 1.16 14.61 11.23
N SER A 46 1.88 15.72 11.11
CA SER A 46 3.34 15.72 11.00
C SER A 46 4.02 14.97 12.13
N ALA A 47 3.64 15.21 13.39
CA ALA A 47 4.20 14.51 14.54
C ALA A 47 3.96 12.99 14.49
N TYR A 48 2.76 12.56 14.08
CA TYR A 48 2.41 11.15 13.93
C TYR A 48 3.26 10.47 12.85
N TRP A 49 3.35 11.06 11.65
CA TRP A 49 4.10 10.46 10.55
C TRP A 49 5.60 10.44 10.80
N THR A 50 6.15 11.45 11.46
CA THR A 50 7.56 11.45 11.85
C THR A 50 7.86 10.31 12.83
N ASP A 51 7.06 10.12 13.88
CA ASP A 51 7.22 9.03 14.83
C ASP A 51 7.07 7.65 14.17
N ILE A 52 6.06 7.46 13.31
CA ILE A 52 5.88 6.21 12.56
C ILE A 52 7.09 5.94 11.68
N LEU A 53 7.55 6.92 10.92
CA LEU A 53 8.66 6.76 10.00
C LEU A 53 9.95 6.38 10.74
N GLU A 54 10.29 7.06 11.84
CA GLU A 54 11.44 6.71 12.67
C GLU A 54 11.38 5.26 13.15
N ARG A 55 10.23 4.84 13.69
CA ARG A 55 10.05 3.46 14.19
C ARG A 55 10.06 2.39 13.10
N PHE A 56 9.60 2.71 11.89
CA PHE A 56 9.48 1.76 10.79
C PHE A 56 10.72 1.73 9.88
N THR A 57 11.62 2.71 10.00
CA THR A 57 12.91 2.71 9.30
C THR A 57 14.06 2.19 10.14
N ASP A 58 13.81 1.87 11.42
CA ASP A 58 14.80 1.22 12.28
C ASP A 58 15.22 -0.13 11.71
N SER A 59 16.51 -0.27 11.43
CA SER A 59 17.08 -1.47 10.82
C SER A 59 16.89 -2.73 11.66
N ALA A 60 16.79 -2.61 12.99
CA ALA A 60 16.58 -3.72 13.90
C ALA A 60 15.17 -4.35 13.77
N MET A 61 14.21 -3.60 13.22
CA MET A 61 12.82 -4.01 13.09
C MET A 61 12.38 -4.30 11.64
N ARG A 62 13.31 -4.34 10.69
CA ARG A 62 13.03 -4.51 9.25
C ARG A 62 12.23 -5.75 8.89
N ILE A 63 12.35 -6.82 9.65
CA ILE A 63 11.58 -8.04 9.39
C ILE A 63 10.12 -7.88 9.81
N GLN A 64 9.86 -7.03 10.80
CA GLN A 64 8.54 -6.87 11.40
C GLN A 64 7.78 -5.64 10.91
N ARG A 65 8.49 -4.61 10.46
CA ARG A 65 7.92 -3.30 10.08
C ARG A 65 8.36 -2.89 8.69
N HIS A 66 7.39 -2.54 7.86
CA HIS A 66 7.59 -2.19 6.47
C HIS A 66 6.93 -0.85 6.19
N PHE A 67 7.71 0.09 5.68
CA PHE A 67 7.22 1.35 5.17
C PHE A 67 7.78 1.50 3.76
N LEU A 68 6.92 1.39 2.75
CA LEU A 68 7.30 1.48 1.35
C LEU A 68 6.69 2.74 0.74
N VAL A 69 7.44 3.38 -0.13
CA VAL A 69 7.00 4.55 -0.90
C VAL A 69 7.02 4.25 -2.39
N ALA A 70 6.08 4.85 -3.11
CA ALA A 70 6.02 4.85 -4.56
C ALA A 70 6.44 6.22 -5.08
N SER A 71 7.39 6.27 -5.99
CA SER A 71 7.86 7.49 -6.64
C SER A 71 7.56 7.46 -8.13
N SER A 72 7.19 8.59 -8.69
CA SER A 72 7.05 8.78 -10.13
C SER A 72 8.42 8.81 -10.84
N ALA A 73 8.41 8.78 -12.16
CA ALA A 73 9.63 8.91 -12.97
C ALA A 73 10.40 10.23 -12.70
N ASN A 74 9.72 11.26 -12.20
CA ASN A 74 10.34 12.54 -11.84
C ASN A 74 10.90 12.54 -10.40
N GLY A 75 10.71 11.45 -9.65
CA GLY A 75 11.15 11.34 -8.26
C GLY A 75 10.13 11.86 -7.24
N ASP A 76 8.96 12.33 -7.66
CA ASP A 76 7.92 12.79 -6.75
C ASP A 76 7.29 11.59 -6.03
N LEU A 77 7.09 11.71 -4.71
CA LEU A 77 6.38 10.69 -3.93
C LEU A 77 4.89 10.76 -4.27
N VAL A 78 4.35 9.65 -4.81
CA VAL A 78 2.97 9.56 -5.28
C VAL A 78 2.10 8.57 -4.49
N GLY A 79 2.70 7.83 -3.57
CA GLY A 79 1.99 6.93 -2.68
C GLY A 79 2.89 6.29 -1.64
N PHE A 80 2.27 5.67 -0.65
CA PHE A 80 2.98 4.87 0.35
C PHE A 80 2.09 3.78 0.94
N VAL A 81 2.72 2.76 1.51
CA VAL A 81 2.06 1.73 2.31
C VAL A 81 2.86 1.47 3.58
N VAL A 82 2.16 1.29 4.69
CA VAL A 82 2.73 0.94 5.99
C VAL A 82 2.14 -0.37 6.47
N GLY A 83 2.98 -1.32 6.82
CA GLY A 83 2.55 -2.60 7.36
C GLY A 83 3.49 -3.12 8.43
N GLU A 84 2.94 -3.93 9.34
CA GLU A 84 3.74 -4.61 10.36
C GLU A 84 3.27 -6.04 10.58
N ILE A 85 4.17 -6.89 11.05
CA ILE A 85 3.83 -8.24 11.50
C ILE A 85 3.38 -8.15 12.96
N ARG A 86 2.19 -8.68 13.23
CA ARG A 86 1.66 -8.87 14.57
C ARG A 86 1.48 -10.34 14.88
N ALA A 87 1.78 -10.73 16.11
CA ALA A 87 1.79 -12.11 16.52
C ALA A 87 0.99 -12.32 17.80
N TRP A 88 0.10 -13.31 17.76
CA TRP A 88 -0.65 -13.82 18.91
C TRP A 88 -1.72 -12.88 19.50
N GLU A 89 -1.85 -11.67 18.98
CA GLU A 89 -2.94 -10.77 19.36
C GLU A 89 -4.28 -11.36 18.92
N PHE A 90 -5.29 -11.21 19.75
CA PHE A 90 -6.64 -11.75 19.52
C PHE A 90 -6.67 -13.26 19.26
N GLY A 91 -5.71 -14.03 19.76
CA GLY A 91 -5.59 -15.47 19.51
C GLY A 91 -5.24 -15.83 18.06
N SER A 92 -4.70 -14.88 17.31
CA SER A 92 -4.32 -15.07 15.91
C SER A 92 -2.87 -15.55 15.78
N PRO A 93 -2.56 -16.49 14.87
CA PRO A 93 -1.19 -16.70 14.42
C PRO A 93 -0.56 -15.40 13.88
N PRO A 94 0.78 -15.36 13.71
CA PRO A 94 1.44 -14.21 13.09
C PRO A 94 0.80 -13.84 11.75
N CYS A 95 0.49 -12.57 11.58
CA CYS A 95 -0.13 -12.02 10.38
C CYS A 95 0.40 -10.62 10.07
N GLY A 96 0.34 -10.22 8.81
CA GLY A 96 0.67 -8.87 8.39
C GLY A 96 -0.54 -7.94 8.57
N TRP A 97 -0.33 -6.75 9.11
CA TRP A 97 -1.32 -5.70 9.19
C TRP A 97 -0.94 -4.55 8.28
N VAL A 98 -1.84 -4.17 7.39
CA VAL A 98 -1.74 -2.92 6.62
C VAL A 98 -2.33 -1.82 7.49
N LEU A 99 -1.48 -0.89 7.94
CA LEU A 99 -1.86 0.21 8.83
C LEU A 99 -2.31 1.45 8.04
N ALA A 100 -1.68 1.68 6.89
CA ALA A 100 -2.03 2.76 5.98
C ALA A 100 -1.64 2.38 4.55
N LEU A 101 -2.44 2.81 3.59
CA LEU A 101 -2.16 2.80 2.17
C LEU A 101 -2.74 4.07 1.57
N SER A 102 -1.88 4.88 0.98
CA SER A 102 -2.26 6.18 0.43
C SER A 102 -1.68 6.37 -0.96
N VAL A 103 -2.49 6.91 -1.88
CA VAL A 103 -2.06 7.27 -3.24
C VAL A 103 -2.56 8.68 -3.53
N SER A 104 -1.68 9.51 -4.09
CA SER A 104 -1.99 10.88 -4.50
C SER A 104 -3.27 10.92 -5.35
N PRO A 105 -4.19 11.84 -5.09
CA PRO A 105 -5.43 11.97 -5.85
C PRO A 105 -5.21 12.08 -7.37
N GLN A 106 -4.11 12.73 -7.79
CA GLN A 106 -3.74 12.91 -9.20
C GLN A 106 -3.23 11.62 -9.86
N HIS A 107 -2.88 10.60 -9.07
CA HIS A 107 -2.29 9.34 -9.53
C HIS A 107 -3.19 8.12 -9.21
N ARG A 108 -4.44 8.36 -8.84
CA ARG A 108 -5.43 7.29 -8.63
C ARG A 108 -5.78 6.60 -9.96
N GLU A 109 -6.31 5.38 -9.85
CA GLU A 109 -6.71 4.54 -11.00
C GLU A 109 -5.56 4.09 -11.91
N LEU A 110 -4.31 4.40 -11.54
CA LEU A 110 -3.10 3.98 -12.26
C LEU A 110 -2.50 2.67 -11.73
N GLY A 111 -3.18 1.99 -10.80
CA GLY A 111 -2.73 0.73 -10.21
C GLY A 111 -1.65 0.87 -9.14
N ILE A 112 -1.31 2.10 -8.70
CA ILE A 112 -0.23 2.32 -7.72
C ILE A 112 -0.56 1.68 -6.37
N GLY A 113 -1.82 1.73 -5.93
CA GLY A 113 -2.25 1.08 -4.70
C GLY A 113 -2.02 -0.43 -4.72
N SER A 114 -2.34 -1.09 -5.85
CA SER A 114 -2.09 -2.52 -6.07
C SER A 114 -0.60 -2.83 -6.04
N LEU A 115 0.23 -2.04 -6.74
CA LEU A 115 1.69 -2.21 -6.73
C LEU A 115 2.28 -2.10 -5.32
N LEU A 116 1.83 -1.13 -4.52
CA LEU A 116 2.27 -0.95 -3.13
C LEU A 116 1.86 -2.14 -2.25
N LEU A 117 0.62 -2.60 -2.38
CA LEU A 117 0.11 -3.74 -1.62
C LEU A 117 0.81 -5.05 -2.02
N ASP A 118 1.09 -5.23 -3.31
CA ASP A 118 1.85 -6.37 -3.82
C ASP A 118 3.28 -6.36 -3.27
N ALA A 119 3.96 -5.21 -3.30
CA ALA A 119 5.31 -5.07 -2.77
C ALA A 119 5.36 -5.40 -1.27
N LEU A 120 4.42 -4.86 -0.48
CA LEU A 120 4.28 -5.21 0.94
C LEU A 120 4.01 -6.71 1.13
N SER A 121 3.17 -7.30 0.29
CA SER A 121 2.85 -8.74 0.34
C SER A 121 4.06 -9.61 0.08
N VAL A 122 4.96 -9.20 -0.80
CA VAL A 122 6.23 -9.90 -1.06
C VAL A 122 7.12 -9.88 0.18
N GLU A 123 7.26 -8.72 0.83
CA GLU A 123 8.05 -8.58 2.07
C GLU A 123 7.48 -9.47 3.19
N LEU A 124 6.17 -9.42 3.40
CA LEU A 124 5.50 -10.22 4.42
C LEU A 124 5.63 -11.73 4.14
N LYS A 125 5.46 -12.16 2.89
CA LYS A 125 5.68 -13.56 2.49
C LYS A 125 7.11 -14.02 2.73
N SER A 126 8.10 -13.18 2.45
CA SER A 126 9.51 -13.50 2.70
C SER A 126 9.80 -13.70 4.19
N ALA A 127 9.04 -13.04 5.07
CA ALA A 127 9.06 -13.22 6.52
C ALA A 127 8.20 -14.40 7.01
N GLY A 128 7.65 -15.22 6.11
CA GLY A 128 6.86 -16.41 6.46
C GLY A 128 5.39 -16.11 6.81
N ILE A 129 4.88 -14.92 6.49
CA ILE A 129 3.51 -14.52 6.77
C ILE A 129 2.58 -15.01 5.66
N ALA A 130 1.50 -15.70 6.04
CA ALA A 130 0.52 -16.26 5.12
C ALA A 130 -0.78 -15.45 5.03
N THR A 131 -0.99 -14.48 5.91
CA THR A 131 -2.25 -13.73 5.98
C THR A 131 -1.97 -12.24 6.15
N ILE A 132 -2.65 -11.42 5.35
CA ILE A 132 -2.68 -9.96 5.47
C ILE A 132 -4.05 -9.53 6.01
N ARG A 133 -4.07 -8.50 6.85
CA ARG A 133 -5.26 -7.88 7.42
C ARG A 133 -5.20 -6.36 7.35
N THR A 134 -6.36 -5.75 7.30
CA THR A 134 -6.54 -4.31 7.47
C THR A 134 -7.89 -4.02 8.12
N MET A 135 -8.09 -2.80 8.56
CA MET A 135 -9.40 -2.28 8.98
C MET A 135 -9.82 -1.17 8.02
N VAL A 136 -11.08 -1.22 7.61
CA VAL A 136 -11.68 -0.23 6.72
C VAL A 136 -13.00 0.22 7.32
N LEU A 137 -13.24 1.52 7.33
CA LEU A 137 -14.53 2.05 7.78
C LEU A 137 -15.66 1.46 6.92
N SER A 138 -16.68 0.91 7.56
CA SER A 138 -17.77 0.18 6.89
C SER A 138 -18.56 1.03 5.87
N THR A 139 -18.49 2.36 6.02
CA THR A 139 -19.09 3.33 5.11
C THR A 139 -18.18 3.77 3.97
N ASP A 140 -16.88 3.47 4.03
CA ASP A 140 -15.91 3.82 2.98
C ASP A 140 -15.96 2.81 1.83
N LYS A 141 -16.85 3.09 0.88
CA LYS A 141 -17.10 2.20 -0.27
C LYS A 141 -15.89 2.11 -1.21
N VAL A 142 -15.10 3.17 -1.31
CA VAL A 142 -13.93 3.22 -2.21
C VAL A 142 -12.85 2.28 -1.71
N ASN A 143 -12.43 2.43 -0.46
CA ASN A 143 -11.42 1.56 0.13
C ASN A 143 -11.90 0.11 0.27
N LEU A 144 -13.18 -0.11 0.62
CA LEU A 144 -13.76 -1.47 0.64
C LEU A 144 -13.71 -2.12 -0.76
N SER A 145 -14.04 -1.38 -1.81
CA SER A 145 -13.98 -1.88 -3.19
C SER A 145 -12.55 -2.22 -3.60
N PHE A 146 -11.61 -1.34 -3.27
CA PHE A 146 -10.19 -1.55 -3.54
C PHE A 146 -9.69 -2.84 -2.87
N PHE A 147 -9.80 -2.97 -1.55
CA PHE A 147 -9.26 -4.14 -0.85
C PHE A 147 -9.96 -5.45 -1.26
N ARG A 148 -11.24 -5.41 -1.60
CA ARG A 148 -11.94 -6.58 -2.17
C ARG A 148 -11.40 -6.94 -3.54
N GLY A 149 -11.11 -5.96 -4.39
CA GLY A 149 -10.46 -6.16 -5.68
C GLY A 149 -9.08 -6.82 -5.56
N GLU A 150 -8.36 -6.50 -4.47
CA GLU A 150 -7.07 -7.13 -4.13
C GLU A 150 -7.21 -8.49 -3.41
N GLY A 151 -8.42 -9.04 -3.33
CA GLY A 151 -8.67 -10.37 -2.77
C GLY A 151 -8.88 -10.43 -1.26
N LEU A 152 -8.97 -9.29 -0.57
CA LEU A 152 -9.31 -9.29 0.85
C LEU A 152 -10.82 -9.49 1.04
N SER A 153 -11.18 -10.25 2.05
CA SER A 153 -12.57 -10.50 2.44
C SER A 153 -12.75 -10.33 3.94
N ALA A 154 -13.99 -10.32 4.40
CA ALA A 154 -14.27 -10.24 5.83
C ALA A 154 -13.62 -11.42 6.56
N GLY A 155 -12.84 -11.11 7.58
CA GLY A 155 -12.19 -12.08 8.45
C GLY A 155 -13.11 -12.55 9.58
N PRO A 156 -12.61 -13.46 10.45
CA PRO A 156 -13.40 -14.04 11.54
C PRO A 156 -13.48 -13.12 12.79
N TYR A 157 -12.86 -11.95 12.75
CA TYR A 157 -12.81 -11.03 13.89
C TYR A 157 -13.81 -9.89 13.69
N ILE A 158 -14.31 -9.37 14.81
CA ILE A 158 -15.22 -8.22 14.85
C ILE A 158 -14.53 -7.14 15.67
N GLU A 159 -14.51 -5.92 15.15
CA GLU A 159 -14.09 -4.75 15.89
C GLU A 159 -15.17 -4.34 16.89
N LEU A 160 -14.76 -4.06 18.14
CA LEU A 160 -15.63 -3.57 19.19
C LEU A 160 -15.11 -2.24 19.72
N GLU A 161 -15.97 -1.24 19.76
CA GLU A 161 -15.65 0.12 20.19
C GLU A 161 -16.41 0.50 21.47
N LYS A 162 -15.73 1.21 22.36
CA LYS A 162 -16.34 1.89 23.52
C LYS A 162 -15.84 3.32 23.61
N ARG A 163 -16.74 4.27 23.65
CA ARG A 163 -16.37 5.67 23.94
C ARG A 163 -16.02 5.82 25.41
N LEU A 164 -14.91 6.53 25.67
CA LEU A 164 -14.45 6.87 27.02
C LEU A 164 -14.71 8.36 27.17
N ASP A 165 -15.85 8.69 27.76
CA ASP A 165 -16.26 10.08 28.05
C ASP A 165 -15.59 10.58 29.33
#